data_d3aa3746611fbde0930996628e24b0cc
#
_entry.id   d3aa3746611fbde0930996628e24b0cc
#
_cell.length_a   1.000
_cell.length_b   1.000
_cell.length_c   1.000
_cell.angle_alpha   90.00
_cell.angle_beta   90.00
_cell.angle_gamma   90.00
#
_symmetry.space_group_name_H-M   'P 1'
#
loop_
_entity.id
_entity.type
_entity.pdbx_description
1 polymer ?
#
loop_
_entity_poly.entity_id
_entity_poly.type
_entity_poly.pdbx_seq_one_letter_code
_entity_poly.pdbx_strand_id
1 'polypeptide(L)'
;MELGFLRPLYDEIGDYVSVYLDTDRVHENAAEAIAIRWRNAWEQLSAAGADPASLGAVAEAIGDPDEVAAGQAVFARAGAVTFSGALDAPPRREIARLALLPHVMPLLAQHPPPIPHLRVSATRTGGEIVAIGGSGEGWRDWVAGRQWPVHKTSVGGWSQDRYQRSAEETWDENARALAAEVVAAAGRIGARHVIVGGDVRARSLLLEHLTKPLRESAAVVDEEVSADSQALAEAAGRALSQWADRDVRERFDDWRTQLAHGRGVQGLAPVMAAFRNGQVSDLFLADDPTSTATAWIGRAGNALAASEEELADWGVAEPVLDRADAALARAIAQTDAELHFLPEDLVERGDPAACGGITRPRDGVCATLRFSVEGG
;
A
#
# COMPACT_ATOMS: atom_id res chain seq x y z
N MET A 1 2.39 0.82 -5.79
CA MET A 1 2.77 1.44 -4.49
C MET A 1 4.18 1.97 -4.55
N GLU A 2 4.41 3.14 -4.00
CA GLU A 2 5.75 3.75 -3.89
C GLU A 2 6.45 3.26 -2.62
N LEU A 3 7.73 2.88 -2.72
CA LEU A 3 8.50 2.34 -1.60
C LEU A 3 9.57 3.32 -1.06
N GLY A 4 9.49 4.61 -1.39
CA GLY A 4 10.45 5.62 -0.95
C GLY A 4 10.63 5.72 0.57
N PHE A 5 9.59 5.39 1.35
CA PHE A 5 9.65 5.36 2.81
C PHE A 5 10.57 4.27 3.38
N LEU A 6 10.90 3.24 2.58
CA LEU A 6 11.84 2.18 2.96
C LEU A 6 13.31 2.54 2.72
N ARG A 7 13.62 3.68 2.07
CA ARG A 7 15.01 4.09 1.79
C ARG A 7 15.94 4.00 3.01
N PRO A 8 15.53 4.44 4.21
CA PRO A 8 16.40 4.36 5.39
C PRO A 8 16.82 2.93 5.77
N LEU A 9 16.02 1.92 5.41
CA LEU A 9 16.37 0.51 5.62
C LEU A 9 17.45 0.01 4.65
N TYR A 10 17.72 0.74 3.56
CA TYR A 10 18.63 0.34 2.49
C TYR A 10 19.86 1.25 2.34
N ASP A 11 20.05 2.20 3.26
CA ASP A 11 21.21 3.11 3.25
C ASP A 11 22.54 2.35 3.35
N GLU A 12 22.54 1.20 4.02
CA GLU A 12 23.69 0.34 4.14
C GLU A 12 23.32 -1.13 3.94
N ILE A 13 24.19 -1.88 3.27
CA ILE A 13 24.16 -3.35 3.21
C ILE A 13 24.81 -3.88 4.49
N GLY A 14 24.21 -4.87 5.12
CA GLY A 14 24.78 -5.48 6.31
C GLY A 14 23.88 -6.60 6.83
N ASP A 15 24.29 -7.25 7.91
CA ASP A 15 23.60 -8.40 8.47
C ASP A 15 22.27 -7.98 9.13
N TYR A 16 21.19 -8.06 8.38
CA TYR A 16 19.83 -7.85 8.87
C TYR A 16 19.24 -9.12 9.44
N VAL A 17 18.76 -9.00 10.66
CA VAL A 17 17.81 -9.95 11.26
C VAL A 17 16.42 -9.52 10.82
N SER A 18 15.69 -10.42 10.14
CA SER A 18 14.29 -10.21 9.73
C SER A 18 13.42 -11.28 10.36
N VAL A 19 12.46 -10.87 11.17
CA VAL A 19 11.58 -11.76 11.93
C VAL A 19 10.12 -11.43 11.67
N TYR A 20 9.33 -12.47 11.37
CA TYR A 20 7.87 -12.40 11.28
C TYR A 20 7.30 -13.48 12.18
N LEU A 21 6.52 -13.09 13.18
CA LEU A 21 5.90 -14.00 14.13
C LEU A 21 4.40 -13.73 14.28
N ASP A 22 3.67 -14.80 14.50
CA ASP A 22 2.31 -14.74 14.99
C ASP A 22 2.36 -14.32 16.48
N THR A 23 1.78 -13.17 16.79
CA THR A 23 1.70 -12.57 18.11
C THR A 23 0.26 -12.45 18.61
N ASP A 24 -0.68 -13.21 18.00
CA ASP A 24 -2.08 -13.21 18.39
C ASP A 24 -2.25 -13.59 19.86
N ARG A 25 -3.05 -12.80 20.59
CA ARG A 25 -3.31 -12.92 22.03
C ARG A 25 -4.73 -13.37 22.37
N VAL A 26 -5.48 -13.88 21.39
CA VAL A 26 -6.88 -14.33 21.59
C VAL A 26 -6.97 -15.54 22.55
N HIS A 27 -5.90 -16.33 22.70
CA HIS A 27 -5.89 -17.54 23.50
C HIS A 27 -5.22 -17.36 24.89
N GLU A 28 -5.70 -18.08 25.91
CA GLU A 28 -5.15 -18.02 27.27
C GLU A 28 -3.65 -18.29 27.37
N ASN A 29 -3.08 -19.08 26.46
CA ASN A 29 -1.67 -19.46 26.43
C ASN A 29 -0.85 -18.65 25.40
N ALA A 30 -1.37 -17.52 24.93
CA ALA A 30 -0.74 -16.74 23.86
C ALA A 30 0.70 -16.30 24.20
N ALA A 31 0.94 -15.83 25.42
CA ALA A 31 2.28 -15.39 25.85
C ALA A 31 3.30 -16.54 25.80
N GLU A 32 2.92 -17.75 26.20
CA GLU A 32 3.79 -18.94 26.14
C GLU A 32 4.04 -19.34 24.68
N ALA A 33 3.01 -19.30 23.83
CA ALA A 33 3.12 -19.62 22.42
C ALA A 33 4.08 -18.63 21.70
N ILE A 34 3.95 -17.32 21.94
CA ILE A 34 4.85 -16.29 21.42
C ILE A 34 6.28 -16.54 21.89
N ALA A 35 6.49 -16.85 23.18
CA ALA A 35 7.81 -17.14 23.72
C ALA A 35 8.45 -18.38 23.08
N ILE A 36 7.66 -19.42 22.76
CA ILE A 36 8.15 -20.63 22.07
C ILE A 36 8.54 -20.28 20.63
N ARG A 37 7.69 -19.55 19.88
CA ARG A 37 7.98 -19.11 18.51
C ARG A 37 9.27 -18.30 18.47
N TRP A 38 9.39 -17.34 19.38
CA TRP A 38 10.60 -16.52 19.47
C TRP A 38 11.84 -17.34 19.80
N ARG A 39 11.76 -18.29 20.72
CA ARG A 39 12.88 -19.19 21.04
C ARG A 39 13.36 -19.94 19.80
N ASN A 40 12.44 -20.51 19.02
CA ASN A 40 12.76 -21.21 17.79
C ASN A 40 13.45 -20.28 16.77
N ALA A 41 12.92 -19.07 16.61
CA ALA A 41 13.51 -18.04 15.75
C ALA A 41 14.92 -17.64 16.23
N TRP A 42 15.09 -17.44 17.54
CA TRP A 42 16.38 -17.16 18.15
C TRP A 42 17.42 -18.24 17.85
N GLU A 43 17.07 -19.51 18.07
CA GLU A 43 17.97 -20.65 17.83
C GLU A 43 18.38 -20.72 16.36
N GLN A 44 17.42 -20.53 15.45
CA GLN A 44 17.71 -20.49 14.00
C GLN A 44 18.63 -19.35 13.62
N LEU A 45 18.38 -18.13 14.10
CA LEU A 45 19.16 -16.94 13.82
C LEU A 45 20.56 -17.02 14.44
N SER A 46 20.68 -17.53 15.68
CA SER A 46 21.96 -17.75 16.33
C SER A 46 22.81 -18.77 15.58
N ALA A 47 22.19 -19.86 15.10
CA ALA A 47 22.89 -20.86 14.28
C ALA A 47 23.33 -20.30 12.92
N ALA A 48 22.61 -19.30 12.38
CA ALA A 48 22.98 -18.58 11.16
C ALA A 48 24.07 -17.52 11.41
N GLY A 49 24.48 -17.25 12.65
CA GLY A 49 25.53 -16.30 13.01
C GLY A 49 25.04 -14.88 13.28
N ALA A 50 23.76 -14.70 13.59
CA ALA A 50 23.22 -13.39 13.93
C ALA A 50 23.89 -12.80 15.17
N ASP A 51 24.14 -11.48 15.15
CA ASP A 51 24.72 -10.74 16.25
C ASP A 51 23.82 -10.81 17.49
N PRO A 52 24.36 -11.23 18.70
CA PRO A 52 23.59 -11.32 19.91
C PRO A 52 22.93 -10.00 20.35
N ALA A 53 23.53 -8.84 20.05
CA ALA A 53 22.94 -7.56 20.39
C ALA A 53 21.70 -7.28 19.51
N SER A 54 21.74 -7.63 18.23
CA SER A 54 20.58 -7.53 17.34
C SER A 54 19.46 -8.48 17.75
N LEU A 55 19.79 -9.72 18.17
CA LEU A 55 18.81 -10.65 18.71
C LEU A 55 18.18 -10.13 20.01
N GLY A 56 18.98 -9.51 20.89
CA GLY A 56 18.49 -8.86 22.12
C GLY A 56 17.52 -7.74 21.82
N ALA A 57 17.84 -6.87 20.87
CA ALA A 57 16.97 -5.78 20.45
C ALA A 57 15.63 -6.28 19.88
N VAL A 58 15.66 -7.36 19.07
CA VAL A 58 14.43 -8.00 18.57
C VAL A 58 13.62 -8.60 19.72
N ALA A 59 14.27 -9.25 20.71
CA ALA A 59 13.59 -9.83 21.86
C ALA A 59 12.83 -8.78 22.69
N GLU A 60 13.37 -7.58 22.81
CA GLU A 60 12.72 -6.46 23.50
C GLU A 60 11.52 -5.91 22.73
N ALA A 61 11.57 -5.97 21.38
CA ALA A 61 10.51 -5.47 20.51
C ALA A 61 9.37 -6.48 20.30
N ILE A 62 9.63 -7.79 20.45
CA ILE A 62 8.61 -8.82 20.23
C ILE A 62 7.65 -8.90 21.41
N GLY A 63 6.37 -8.82 21.06
CA GLY A 63 5.32 -9.10 22.03
C GLY A 63 5.11 -8.00 23.06
N ASP A 64 5.36 -6.73 22.69
CA ASP A 64 4.95 -5.60 23.51
C ASP A 64 3.47 -5.76 23.90
N PRO A 65 3.14 -5.82 25.21
CA PRO A 65 1.77 -6.00 25.65
C PRO A 65 0.83 -4.85 25.24
N ASP A 66 1.37 -3.69 24.91
CA ASP A 66 0.60 -2.53 24.47
C ASP A 66 0.28 -2.57 22.95
N GLU A 67 0.98 -3.41 22.18
CA GLU A 67 0.65 -3.68 20.77
C GLU A 67 -0.22 -4.94 20.64
N VAL A 68 -1.53 -4.76 20.59
CA VAL A 68 -2.49 -5.85 20.29
C VAL A 68 -2.54 -6.04 18.79
N ALA A 69 -1.70 -6.94 18.26
CA ALA A 69 -1.64 -7.28 16.85
C ALA A 69 -1.67 -8.79 16.64
N ALA A 70 -2.27 -9.24 15.54
CA ALA A 70 -2.32 -10.66 15.20
C ALA A 70 -0.95 -11.23 14.79
N GLY A 71 -0.03 -10.38 14.37
CA GLY A 71 1.34 -10.71 14.06
C GLY A 71 2.27 -9.50 14.15
N GLN A 72 3.57 -9.74 14.08
CA GLN A 72 4.58 -8.69 14.14
C GLN A 72 5.72 -8.96 13.15
N ALA A 73 6.17 -7.90 12.46
CA ALA A 73 7.38 -7.90 11.66
C ALA A 73 8.44 -7.03 12.34
N VAL A 74 9.63 -7.57 12.58
CA VAL A 74 10.74 -6.83 13.21
C VAL A 74 11.99 -7.00 12.37
N PHE A 75 12.65 -5.88 12.03
CA PHE A 75 13.96 -5.87 11.39
C PHE A 75 14.98 -5.22 12.32
N ALA A 76 16.13 -5.85 12.48
CA ALA A 76 17.20 -5.34 13.33
C ALA A 76 18.56 -5.51 12.66
N ARG A 77 19.48 -4.58 12.97
CA ARG A 77 20.86 -4.59 12.49
C ARG A 77 21.75 -3.89 13.50
N ALA A 78 22.99 -4.35 13.63
CA ALA A 78 24.02 -3.72 14.46
C ALA A 78 23.56 -3.41 15.88
N GLY A 79 22.77 -4.31 16.49
CA GLY A 79 22.29 -4.17 17.86
C GLY A 79 21.07 -3.26 18.04
N ALA A 80 20.45 -2.80 16.97
CA ALA A 80 19.29 -1.92 17.04
C ALA A 80 18.13 -2.39 16.12
N VAL A 81 16.89 -2.20 16.58
CA VAL A 81 15.70 -2.38 15.76
C VAL A 81 15.63 -1.22 14.76
N THR A 82 15.62 -1.55 13.46
CA THR A 82 15.48 -0.58 12.37
C THR A 82 14.05 -0.41 11.92
N PHE A 83 13.20 -1.42 12.18
CA PHE A 83 11.78 -1.39 11.89
C PHE A 83 11.05 -2.36 12.82
N SER A 84 9.91 -1.95 13.36
CA SER A 84 8.93 -2.81 14.03
C SER A 84 7.54 -2.40 13.55
N GLY A 85 6.73 -3.37 13.15
CA GLY A 85 5.38 -3.13 12.65
C GLY A 85 4.42 -4.25 13.05
N ALA A 86 3.25 -3.84 13.53
CA ALA A 86 2.13 -4.72 13.80
C ALA A 86 1.53 -5.24 12.48
N LEU A 87 1.08 -6.50 12.47
CA LEU A 87 0.38 -7.12 11.36
C LEU A 87 -1.09 -7.35 11.75
N ASP A 88 -2.03 -6.95 10.90
CA ASP A 88 -3.48 -7.12 11.15
C ASP A 88 -3.93 -8.60 11.12
N ALA A 89 -3.13 -9.47 10.52
CA ALA A 89 -3.32 -10.90 10.46
C ALA A 89 -2.00 -11.64 10.79
N PRO A 90 -2.04 -12.89 11.28
CA PRO A 90 -0.83 -13.68 11.44
C PRO A 90 -0.04 -13.75 10.12
N PRO A 91 1.29 -13.78 10.17
CA PRO A 91 2.09 -13.90 8.95
C PRO A 91 1.75 -15.23 8.25
N ARG A 92 1.61 -15.22 6.93
CA ARG A 92 1.33 -16.45 6.14
C ARG A 92 2.35 -17.56 6.43
N ARG A 93 3.54 -17.16 6.83
CA ARG A 93 4.62 -18.04 7.27
C ARG A 93 5.47 -17.30 8.27
N GLU A 94 5.83 -17.97 9.38
CA GLU A 94 6.85 -17.47 10.30
C GLU A 94 8.21 -17.42 9.60
N ILE A 95 8.93 -16.32 9.77
CA ILE A 95 10.23 -16.09 9.14
C ILE A 95 11.21 -15.67 10.23
N ALA A 96 12.37 -16.34 10.24
CA ALA A 96 13.54 -15.95 10.99
C ALA A 96 14.74 -16.03 10.03
N ARG A 97 15.23 -14.87 9.58
CA ARG A 97 16.24 -14.81 8.52
C ARG A 97 17.35 -13.82 8.89
N LEU A 98 18.58 -14.26 8.72
CA LEU A 98 19.77 -13.42 8.65
C LEU A 98 20.18 -13.27 7.19
N ALA A 99 20.30 -12.02 6.71
CA ALA A 99 20.68 -11.72 5.33
C ALA A 99 21.23 -10.30 5.21
N LEU A 100 21.83 -9.96 4.07
CA LEU A 100 22.43 -8.65 3.83
C LEU A 100 21.40 -7.54 3.60
N LEU A 101 20.16 -7.91 3.22
CA LEU A 101 19.04 -7.01 3.05
C LEU A 101 17.87 -7.42 3.96
N PRO A 102 17.08 -6.47 4.45
CA PRO A 102 15.85 -6.78 5.16
C PRO A 102 14.83 -7.43 4.23
N HIS A 103 14.13 -8.45 4.72
CA HIS A 103 13.13 -9.19 3.94
C HIS A 103 11.76 -8.53 4.04
N VAL A 104 11.54 -7.42 3.33
CA VAL A 104 10.33 -6.60 3.44
C VAL A 104 9.14 -7.09 2.60
N MET A 105 9.35 -7.93 1.58
CA MET A 105 8.27 -8.35 0.66
C MET A 105 7.07 -8.99 1.36
N PRO A 106 7.22 -9.88 2.38
CA PRO A 106 6.06 -10.42 3.09
C PRO A 106 5.24 -9.36 3.81
N LEU A 107 5.91 -8.31 4.34
CA LEU A 107 5.23 -7.17 4.94
C LEU A 107 4.41 -6.41 3.89
N LEU A 108 5.00 -6.07 2.75
CA LEU A 108 4.34 -5.32 1.68
C LEU A 108 3.17 -6.07 1.05
N ALA A 109 3.29 -7.40 0.93
CA ALA A 109 2.24 -8.25 0.38
C ALA A 109 1.03 -8.40 1.30
N GLN A 110 1.23 -8.46 2.63
CA GLN A 110 0.15 -8.57 3.61
C GLN A 110 -0.37 -7.21 4.11
N HIS A 111 0.49 -6.20 4.13
CA HIS A 111 0.20 -4.85 4.65
C HIS A 111 0.69 -3.81 3.66
N PRO A 112 0.01 -3.67 2.51
CA PRO A 112 0.34 -2.61 1.57
C PRO A 112 0.15 -1.25 2.27
N PRO A 113 1.01 -0.25 1.97
CA PRO A 113 0.83 1.09 2.51
C PRO A 113 -0.58 1.62 2.19
N PRO A 114 -1.18 2.38 3.12
CA PRO A 114 -2.52 2.90 2.95
C PRO A 114 -2.66 3.69 1.65
N ILE A 115 -3.74 3.46 0.91
CA ILE A 115 -4.09 4.29 -0.24
C ILE A 115 -4.63 5.62 0.28
N PRO A 116 -4.06 6.78 -0.09
CA PRO A 116 -4.58 8.08 0.34
C PRO A 116 -6.04 8.25 -0.07
N HIS A 117 -6.91 8.51 0.91
CA HIS A 117 -8.33 8.65 0.66
C HIS A 117 -9.02 9.58 1.66
N LEU A 118 -10.22 10.03 1.30
CA LEU A 118 -11.09 10.80 2.17
C LEU A 118 -12.34 9.99 2.51
N ARG A 119 -12.77 10.05 3.78
CA ARG A 119 -14.09 9.63 4.21
C ARG A 119 -14.89 10.88 4.59
N VAL A 120 -16.07 11.02 4.01
CA VAL A 120 -16.90 12.22 4.17
C VAL A 120 -18.29 11.81 4.62
N SER A 121 -18.78 12.42 5.70
CA SER A 121 -20.17 12.34 6.11
C SER A 121 -20.86 13.66 5.80
N ALA A 122 -21.75 13.66 4.80
CA ALA A 122 -22.46 14.85 4.36
C ALA A 122 -23.78 15.01 5.11
N THR A 123 -24.04 16.22 5.61
CA THR A 123 -25.30 16.62 6.22
C THR A 123 -25.85 17.86 5.54
N ARG A 124 -27.13 18.21 5.77
CA ARG A 124 -27.74 19.42 5.22
C ARG A 124 -27.13 20.72 5.74
N THR A 125 -26.40 20.64 6.86
CA THR A 125 -25.78 21.78 7.53
C THR A 125 -24.26 21.76 7.47
N GLY A 126 -23.68 21.03 6.54
CA GLY A 126 -22.22 20.87 6.38
C GLY A 126 -21.80 19.41 6.33
N GLY A 127 -20.65 19.08 6.90
CA GLY A 127 -20.16 17.70 6.91
C GLY A 127 -18.86 17.53 7.63
N GLU A 128 -18.51 16.28 7.84
CA GLU A 128 -17.30 15.83 8.48
C GLU A 128 -16.38 15.20 7.43
N ILE A 129 -15.09 15.49 7.51
CA ILE A 129 -14.05 14.94 6.64
C ILE A 129 -13.02 14.24 7.52
N VAL A 130 -12.73 12.99 7.21
CA VAL A 130 -11.58 12.25 7.74
C VAL A 130 -10.64 11.97 6.56
N ALA A 131 -9.42 12.48 6.65
CA ALA A 131 -8.38 12.26 5.65
C ALA A 131 -7.38 11.21 6.15
N ILE A 132 -7.02 10.25 5.31
CA ILE A 132 -6.02 9.23 5.58
C ILE A 132 -4.95 9.35 4.51
N GLY A 133 -3.73 9.69 4.92
CA GLY A 133 -2.56 9.82 4.04
C GLY A 133 -1.86 8.50 3.74
N GLY A 134 -0.87 8.54 2.87
CA GLY A 134 -0.13 7.35 2.41
C GLY A 134 0.77 6.70 3.47
N SER A 135 1.14 7.41 4.52
CA SER A 135 1.87 6.88 5.69
C SER A 135 0.95 6.47 6.84
N GLY A 136 -0.38 6.52 6.61
CA GLY A 136 -1.37 6.18 7.64
C GLY A 136 -1.70 7.33 8.58
N GLU A 137 -1.04 8.50 8.45
CA GLU A 137 -1.43 9.69 9.20
C GLU A 137 -2.84 10.11 8.81
N GLY A 138 -3.63 10.45 9.82
CA GLY A 138 -5.01 10.89 9.63
C GLY A 138 -5.29 12.20 10.34
N TRP A 139 -6.17 12.99 9.75
CA TRP A 139 -6.74 14.15 10.43
C TRP A 139 -8.24 14.23 10.15
N ARG A 140 -8.93 14.92 11.05
CA ARG A 140 -10.37 15.10 11.02
C ARG A 140 -10.69 16.58 11.02
N ASP A 141 -11.66 16.98 10.22
CA ASP A 141 -12.17 18.34 10.17
C ASP A 141 -13.69 18.36 10.05
N TRP A 142 -14.29 19.46 10.47
CA TRP A 142 -15.73 19.69 10.38
C TRP A 142 -16.00 20.97 9.61
N VAL A 143 -16.73 20.85 8.51
CA VAL A 143 -17.18 21.98 7.71
C VAL A 143 -18.58 22.38 8.17
N ALA A 144 -18.65 23.49 8.93
CA ALA A 144 -19.94 24.05 9.37
C ALA A 144 -20.60 24.83 8.23
N GLY A 145 -21.78 24.40 7.82
CA GLY A 145 -22.61 25.14 6.90
C GLY A 145 -23.56 26.10 7.61
N ARG A 146 -24.29 26.89 6.83
CA ARG A 146 -25.33 27.78 7.34
C ARG A 146 -26.50 26.95 7.82
N GLN A 147 -27.00 27.27 9.04
CA GLN A 147 -28.26 26.74 9.55
C GLN A 147 -29.41 27.55 9.01
N TRP A 148 -30.45 26.87 8.52
CA TRP A 148 -31.67 27.52 8.14
C TRP A 148 -32.43 27.99 9.42
N PRO A 149 -32.80 29.29 9.56
CA PRO A 149 -33.54 29.74 10.71
C PRO A 149 -34.97 29.17 10.68
N VAL A 150 -35.29 28.28 11.61
CA VAL A 150 -36.64 27.76 11.81
C VAL A 150 -37.48 28.81 12.49
N HIS A 151 -38.02 29.77 11.75
CA HIS A 151 -39.06 30.61 12.25
C HIS A 151 -40.41 29.89 12.05
N LYS A 152 -41.07 29.53 13.16
CA LYS A 152 -42.49 29.10 13.15
C LYS A 152 -43.34 30.25 12.64
N THR A 153 -43.73 30.25 11.38
CA THR A 153 -44.73 31.12 10.82
C THR A 153 -45.95 30.32 10.43
N SER A 154 -47.13 30.91 10.73
CA SER A 154 -48.45 30.33 10.58
C SER A 154 -48.81 30.02 9.10
N VAL A 155 -49.62 29.01 8.97
CA VAL A 155 -50.21 28.35 7.78
C VAL A 155 -50.60 29.30 6.64
N GLY A 156 -50.00 29.03 5.43
CA GLY A 156 -50.46 29.56 4.17
C GLY A 156 -49.67 28.93 3.01
N GLY A 157 -50.35 28.23 2.10
CA GLY A 157 -49.75 27.36 1.08
C GLY A 157 -48.73 28.01 0.11
N TRP A 158 -48.71 29.32 -0.07
CA TRP A 158 -47.73 30.06 -0.88
C TRP A 158 -46.40 30.32 -0.15
N SER A 159 -46.35 30.15 1.15
CA SER A 159 -45.13 30.29 1.94
C SER A 159 -44.32 28.99 1.91
N GLN A 160 -44.96 27.84 1.74
CA GLN A 160 -44.31 26.53 1.78
C GLN A 160 -43.34 26.31 0.62
N ASP A 161 -43.73 26.69 -0.62
CA ASP A 161 -42.85 26.58 -1.82
C ASP A 161 -41.66 27.55 -1.77
N ARG A 162 -41.79 28.69 -1.14
CA ARG A 162 -40.70 29.63 -0.89
C ARG A 162 -39.72 29.08 0.16
N TYR A 163 -40.26 28.49 1.24
CA TYR A 163 -39.44 27.87 2.30
C TYR A 163 -38.66 26.68 1.77
N GLN A 164 -39.28 25.82 0.97
CA GLN A 164 -38.61 24.69 0.36
C GLN A 164 -37.47 25.12 -0.57
N ARG A 165 -37.70 26.06 -1.47
CA ARG A 165 -36.68 26.59 -2.37
C ARG A 165 -35.51 27.23 -1.63
N SER A 166 -35.77 28.02 -0.62
CA SER A 166 -34.76 28.69 0.17
C SER A 166 -33.95 27.70 1.05
N ALA A 167 -34.57 26.62 1.52
CA ALA A 167 -33.88 25.54 2.21
C ALA A 167 -32.96 24.76 1.24
N GLU A 168 -33.45 24.45 0.05
CA GLU A 168 -32.68 23.78 -0.99
C GLU A 168 -31.49 24.63 -1.46
N GLU A 169 -31.65 25.94 -1.62
CA GLU A 169 -30.55 26.86 -1.92
C GLU A 169 -29.46 26.85 -0.83
N THR A 170 -29.88 26.85 0.45
CA THR A 170 -28.96 26.77 1.59
C THR A 170 -28.22 25.43 1.63
N TRP A 171 -28.91 24.32 1.34
CA TRP A 171 -28.28 23.00 1.28
C TRP A 171 -27.26 22.91 0.13
N ASP A 172 -27.56 23.49 -1.03
CA ASP A 172 -26.64 23.57 -2.16
C ASP A 172 -25.41 24.41 -1.83
N GLU A 173 -25.58 25.56 -1.18
CA GLU A 173 -24.46 26.38 -0.70
C GLU A 173 -23.58 25.63 0.30
N ASN A 174 -24.17 24.89 1.24
CA ASN A 174 -23.47 24.09 2.23
C ASN A 174 -22.71 22.93 1.55
N ALA A 175 -23.35 22.25 0.61
CA ALA A 175 -22.71 21.18 -0.16
C ALA A 175 -21.54 21.69 -1.01
N ARG A 176 -21.65 22.88 -1.60
CA ARG A 176 -20.57 23.53 -2.35
C ARG A 176 -19.39 23.88 -1.45
N ALA A 177 -19.65 24.41 -0.25
CA ALA A 177 -18.61 24.70 0.74
C ALA A 177 -17.89 23.42 1.19
N LEU A 178 -18.65 22.36 1.49
CA LEU A 178 -18.09 21.05 1.84
C LEU A 178 -17.25 20.47 0.69
N ALA A 179 -17.73 20.55 -0.56
CA ALA A 179 -16.99 20.08 -1.73
C ALA A 179 -15.67 20.81 -1.91
N ALA A 180 -15.62 22.11 -1.67
CA ALA A 180 -14.38 22.89 -1.76
C ALA A 180 -13.35 22.41 -0.73
N GLU A 181 -13.75 22.12 0.50
CA GLU A 181 -12.85 21.57 1.53
C GLU A 181 -12.44 20.13 1.22
N VAL A 182 -13.33 19.30 0.69
CA VAL A 182 -12.98 17.94 0.23
C VAL A 182 -11.91 17.99 -0.86
N VAL A 183 -12.05 18.89 -1.84
CA VAL A 183 -11.03 19.07 -2.91
C VAL A 183 -9.71 19.57 -2.34
N ALA A 184 -9.74 20.53 -1.41
CA ALA A 184 -8.53 21.03 -0.75
C ALA A 184 -7.84 19.93 0.09
N ALA A 185 -8.62 19.15 0.84
CA ALA A 185 -8.16 18.02 1.61
C ALA A 185 -7.50 16.95 0.72
N ALA A 186 -8.17 16.59 -0.38
CA ALA A 186 -7.62 15.64 -1.35
C ALA A 186 -6.27 16.10 -1.90
N GLY A 187 -6.14 17.38 -2.25
CA GLY A 187 -4.89 17.95 -2.73
C GLY A 187 -3.76 17.92 -1.70
N ARG A 188 -4.08 18.11 -0.41
CA ARG A 188 -3.08 18.10 0.69
C ARG A 188 -2.42 16.73 0.88
N ILE A 189 -3.17 15.64 0.74
CA ILE A 189 -2.68 14.27 0.99
C ILE A 189 -2.49 13.46 -0.30
N GLY A 190 -2.68 14.05 -1.48
CA GLY A 190 -2.60 13.34 -2.75
C GLY A 190 -3.73 12.31 -2.97
N ALA A 191 -4.87 12.45 -2.26
CA ALA A 191 -5.97 11.50 -2.38
C ALA A 191 -6.67 11.61 -3.74
N ARG A 192 -6.93 10.47 -4.35
CA ARG A 192 -7.71 10.33 -5.57
C ARG A 192 -9.10 9.72 -5.32
N HIS A 193 -9.33 9.22 -4.10
CA HIS A 193 -10.52 8.45 -3.74
C HIS A 193 -11.26 9.13 -2.60
N VAL A 194 -12.59 9.14 -2.70
CA VAL A 194 -13.47 9.67 -1.65
C VAL A 194 -14.60 8.67 -1.38
N ILE A 195 -14.87 8.43 -0.11
CA ILE A 195 -15.98 7.60 0.35
C ILE A 195 -16.98 8.51 1.03
N VAL A 196 -18.22 8.53 0.53
CA VAL A 196 -19.25 9.48 0.95
C VAL A 196 -20.42 8.77 1.61
N GLY A 197 -20.68 9.09 2.87
CA GLY A 197 -21.85 8.70 3.65
C GLY A 197 -22.69 9.91 4.05
N GLY A 198 -23.74 9.69 4.88
CA GLY A 198 -24.60 10.73 5.44
C GLY A 198 -25.96 10.90 4.75
N ASP A 199 -26.62 12.05 4.94
CA ASP A 199 -27.96 12.34 4.40
C ASP A 199 -28.01 12.20 2.87
N VAL A 200 -28.99 11.49 2.35
CA VAL A 200 -29.13 11.15 0.91
C VAL A 200 -29.09 12.39 0.02
N ARG A 201 -29.82 13.46 0.42
CA ARG A 201 -29.87 14.69 -0.39
C ARG A 201 -28.55 15.46 -0.32
N ALA A 202 -27.94 15.53 0.87
CA ALA A 202 -26.65 16.19 1.05
C ALA A 202 -25.54 15.49 0.27
N ARG A 203 -25.50 14.15 0.26
CA ARG A 203 -24.55 13.36 -0.56
C ARG A 203 -24.69 13.67 -2.04
N SER A 204 -25.93 13.69 -2.55
CA SER A 204 -26.16 13.96 -3.97
C SER A 204 -25.65 15.34 -4.37
N LEU A 205 -25.96 16.36 -3.57
CA LEU A 205 -25.47 17.72 -3.80
C LEU A 205 -23.95 17.83 -3.68
N LEU A 206 -23.35 17.17 -2.68
CA LEU A 206 -21.90 17.11 -2.56
C LEU A 206 -21.24 16.54 -3.82
N LEU A 207 -21.72 15.40 -4.32
CA LEU A 207 -21.19 14.75 -5.51
C LEU A 207 -21.32 15.62 -6.77
N GLU A 208 -22.38 16.40 -6.90
CA GLU A 208 -22.57 17.35 -8.01
C GLU A 208 -21.49 18.44 -8.01
N HIS A 209 -21.02 18.88 -6.83
CA HIS A 209 -20.01 19.94 -6.68
C HIS A 209 -18.57 19.43 -6.64
N LEU A 210 -18.33 18.12 -6.51
CA LEU A 210 -16.97 17.57 -6.61
C LEU A 210 -16.39 17.73 -8.01
N THR A 211 -15.07 17.86 -8.08
CA THR A 211 -14.35 17.79 -9.37
C THR A 211 -14.60 16.45 -10.05
N LYS A 212 -14.55 16.44 -11.39
CA LYS A 212 -14.81 15.23 -12.18
C LYS A 212 -13.98 14.01 -11.71
N PRO A 213 -12.65 14.11 -11.47
CA PRO A 213 -11.86 12.97 -11.01
C PRO A 213 -12.34 12.40 -9.66
N LEU A 214 -12.60 13.25 -8.66
CA LEU A 214 -13.08 12.81 -7.35
C LEU A 214 -14.50 12.24 -7.42
N ARG A 215 -15.34 12.79 -8.25
CA ARG A 215 -16.72 12.29 -8.42
C ARG A 215 -16.74 10.92 -9.09
N GLU A 216 -15.89 10.69 -10.11
CA GLU A 216 -15.78 9.39 -10.79
C GLU A 216 -15.16 8.32 -9.91
N SER A 217 -14.32 8.71 -8.95
CA SER A 217 -13.72 7.82 -7.95
C SER A 217 -14.51 7.73 -6.64
N ALA A 218 -15.70 8.34 -6.56
CA ALA A 218 -16.48 8.35 -5.33
C ALA A 218 -17.16 6.99 -5.09
N ALA A 219 -16.99 6.43 -3.89
CA ALA A 219 -17.83 5.36 -3.38
C ALA A 219 -18.87 5.91 -2.44
N VAL A 220 -20.13 5.51 -2.63
CA VAL A 220 -21.25 5.99 -1.84
C VAL A 220 -21.72 4.90 -0.89
N VAL A 221 -21.94 5.29 0.38
CA VAL A 221 -22.47 4.43 1.43
C VAL A 221 -23.89 4.89 1.76
N ASP A 222 -24.84 3.98 1.67
CA ASP A 222 -26.28 4.30 1.83
C ASP A 222 -26.75 4.39 3.28
N GLU A 223 -25.87 4.77 4.20
CA GLU A 223 -26.15 4.92 5.62
C GLU A 223 -25.86 6.33 6.11
N GLU A 224 -26.68 6.81 7.06
CA GLU A 224 -26.41 8.05 7.79
C GLU A 224 -25.41 7.77 8.90
N VAL A 225 -24.11 7.83 8.57
CA VAL A 225 -23.02 7.50 9.47
C VAL A 225 -22.01 8.65 9.59
N SER A 226 -21.35 8.76 10.73
CA SER A 226 -20.23 9.68 10.92
C SER A 226 -19.02 9.27 10.05
N ALA A 227 -18.19 10.23 9.66
CA ALA A 227 -17.02 9.99 8.81
C ALA A 227 -15.97 9.09 9.47
N ASP A 228 -15.92 9.01 10.79
CA ASP A 228 -15.05 8.12 11.56
C ASP A 228 -15.72 6.81 12.00
N SER A 229 -16.97 6.56 11.57
CA SER A 229 -17.67 5.33 11.92
C SER A 229 -16.98 4.09 11.36
N GLN A 230 -17.07 2.98 12.08
CA GLN A 230 -16.56 1.69 11.63
C GLN A 230 -17.21 1.27 10.31
N ALA A 231 -18.53 1.50 10.15
CA ALA A 231 -19.24 1.18 8.91
C ALA A 231 -18.64 1.89 7.69
N LEU A 232 -18.33 3.19 7.82
CA LEU A 232 -17.70 3.94 6.74
C LEU A 232 -16.25 3.53 6.52
N ALA A 233 -15.51 3.15 7.57
CA ALA A 233 -14.16 2.62 7.47
C ALA A 233 -14.14 1.26 6.74
N GLU A 234 -15.06 0.36 7.06
CA GLU A 234 -15.19 -0.94 6.37
C GLU A 234 -15.59 -0.76 4.90
N ALA A 235 -16.52 0.15 4.62
CA ALA A 235 -16.90 0.48 3.25
C ALA A 235 -15.72 1.08 2.46
N ALA A 236 -14.92 1.93 3.10
CA ALA A 236 -13.68 2.45 2.52
C ALA A 236 -12.71 1.32 2.19
N GLY A 237 -12.47 0.40 3.12
CA GLY A 237 -11.61 -0.77 2.88
C GLY A 237 -12.04 -1.58 1.66
N ARG A 238 -13.34 -1.89 1.55
CA ARG A 238 -13.89 -2.62 0.38
C ARG A 238 -13.71 -1.84 -0.93
N ALA A 239 -14.01 -0.56 -0.94
CA ALA A 239 -13.88 0.28 -2.13
C ALA A 239 -12.41 0.42 -2.55
N LEU A 240 -11.50 0.68 -1.59
CA LEU A 240 -10.06 0.80 -1.84
C LEU A 240 -9.48 -0.48 -2.42
N SER A 241 -9.84 -1.65 -1.87
CA SER A 241 -9.41 -2.94 -2.43
C SER A 241 -9.87 -3.12 -3.88
N GLN A 242 -11.13 -2.77 -4.19
CA GLN A 242 -11.66 -2.87 -5.55
C GLN A 242 -10.95 -1.91 -6.53
N TRP A 243 -10.59 -0.70 -6.07
CA TRP A 243 -9.84 0.25 -6.90
C TRP A 243 -8.40 -0.21 -7.10
N ALA A 244 -7.74 -0.71 -6.05
CA ALA A 244 -6.40 -1.26 -6.16
C ALA A 244 -6.34 -2.42 -7.16
N ASP A 245 -7.27 -3.37 -7.07
CA ASP A 245 -7.36 -4.49 -7.99
C ASP A 245 -7.59 -4.05 -9.44
N ARG A 246 -8.44 -3.04 -9.63
CA ARG A 246 -8.71 -2.49 -10.97
C ARG A 246 -7.48 -1.78 -11.52
N ASP A 247 -6.84 -0.92 -10.74
CA ASP A 247 -5.65 -0.18 -11.14
C ASP A 247 -4.51 -1.14 -11.55
N VAL A 248 -4.26 -2.17 -10.76
CA VAL A 248 -3.25 -3.20 -11.09
C VAL A 248 -3.59 -3.90 -12.40
N ARG A 249 -4.85 -4.27 -12.63
CA ARG A 249 -5.28 -4.92 -13.88
C ARG A 249 -5.11 -4.01 -15.10
N GLU A 250 -5.53 -2.75 -14.99
CA GLU A 250 -5.40 -1.76 -16.07
C GLU A 250 -3.93 -1.52 -16.41
N ARG A 251 -3.06 -1.34 -15.40
CA ARG A 251 -1.62 -1.17 -15.60
C ARG A 251 -0.94 -2.43 -16.15
N PHE A 252 -1.40 -3.61 -15.75
CA PHE A 252 -0.90 -4.88 -16.28
C PHE A 252 -1.31 -5.09 -17.74
N ASP A 253 -2.51 -4.68 -18.14
CA ASP A 253 -2.95 -4.70 -19.54
C ASP A 253 -2.16 -3.67 -20.39
N ASP A 254 -1.85 -2.50 -19.83
CA ASP A 254 -0.95 -1.55 -20.47
C ASP A 254 0.45 -2.14 -20.64
N TRP A 255 1.02 -2.80 -19.60
CA TRP A 255 2.29 -3.50 -19.72
C TRP A 255 2.31 -4.49 -20.89
N ARG A 256 1.24 -5.27 -21.10
CA ARG A 256 1.15 -6.19 -22.26
C ARG A 256 1.29 -5.44 -23.58
N THR A 257 0.66 -4.28 -23.69
CA THR A 257 0.77 -3.40 -24.85
C THR A 257 2.18 -2.85 -24.99
N GLN A 258 2.78 -2.38 -23.90
CA GLN A 258 4.14 -1.85 -23.89
C GLN A 258 5.18 -2.91 -24.21
N LEU A 259 4.98 -4.17 -23.79
CA LEU A 259 5.85 -5.29 -24.14
C LEU A 259 5.95 -5.49 -25.66
N ALA A 260 4.81 -5.41 -26.37
CA ALA A 260 4.77 -5.51 -27.83
C ALA A 260 5.50 -4.34 -28.54
N HIS A 261 5.63 -3.21 -27.87
CA HIS A 261 6.31 -2.00 -28.38
C HIS A 261 7.76 -1.83 -27.88
N GLY A 262 8.34 -2.86 -27.23
CA GLY A 262 9.70 -2.79 -26.70
C GLY A 262 9.88 -1.90 -25.47
N ARG A 263 8.79 -1.51 -24.79
CA ARG A 263 8.77 -0.75 -23.54
C ARG A 263 8.25 -1.57 -22.35
N GLY A 264 8.34 -2.87 -22.45
CA GLY A 264 8.07 -3.82 -21.37
C GLY A 264 9.10 -4.91 -21.38
N VAL A 265 9.38 -5.47 -20.22
CA VAL A 265 10.26 -6.63 -20.02
C VAL A 265 9.61 -7.65 -19.11
N GLN A 266 9.97 -8.92 -19.23
CA GLN A 266 9.52 -9.98 -18.34
C GLN A 266 10.64 -10.96 -18.00
N GLY A 267 10.55 -11.55 -16.83
CA GLY A 267 11.54 -12.45 -16.26
C GLY A 267 12.58 -11.72 -15.44
N LEU A 268 13.20 -12.44 -14.52
CA LEU A 268 14.02 -11.87 -13.46
C LEU A 268 15.25 -11.13 -14.01
N ALA A 269 16.03 -11.78 -14.89
CA ALA A 269 17.25 -11.19 -15.44
C ALA A 269 16.98 -9.93 -16.29
N PRO A 270 16.01 -9.88 -17.24
CA PRO A 270 15.70 -8.65 -17.97
C PRO A 270 15.19 -7.52 -17.07
N VAL A 271 14.39 -7.83 -16.03
CA VAL A 271 13.89 -6.84 -15.06
C VAL A 271 15.06 -6.25 -14.26
N MET A 272 15.99 -7.07 -13.78
CA MET A 272 17.19 -6.60 -13.09
C MET A 272 18.06 -5.70 -13.98
N ALA A 273 18.24 -6.06 -15.25
CA ALA A 273 18.95 -5.22 -16.22
C ALA A 273 18.26 -3.87 -16.42
N ALA A 274 16.92 -3.85 -16.48
CA ALA A 274 16.16 -2.62 -16.59
C ALA A 274 16.30 -1.73 -15.33
N PHE A 275 16.35 -2.30 -14.13
CA PHE A 275 16.64 -1.55 -12.91
C PHE A 275 18.04 -0.96 -12.91
N ARG A 276 19.09 -1.71 -13.34
CA ARG A 276 20.46 -1.17 -13.47
C ARG A 276 20.48 0.07 -14.35
N ASN A 277 19.70 0.07 -15.41
CA ASN A 277 19.63 1.17 -16.37
C ASN A 277 18.68 2.31 -15.94
N GLY A 278 18.01 2.21 -14.78
CA GLY A 278 17.05 3.22 -14.31
C GLY A 278 15.78 3.31 -15.15
N GLN A 279 15.43 2.26 -15.89
CA GLN A 279 14.35 2.26 -16.87
C GLN A 279 12.99 1.90 -16.29
N VAL A 280 12.93 1.23 -15.12
CA VAL A 280 11.67 0.71 -14.58
C VAL A 280 10.79 1.84 -14.07
N SER A 281 9.54 1.90 -14.56
CA SER A 281 8.46 2.71 -13.98
C SER A 281 7.58 1.90 -13.04
N ASP A 282 7.10 0.73 -13.50
CA ASP A 282 6.23 -0.15 -12.75
C ASP A 282 6.80 -1.56 -12.72
N LEU A 283 6.89 -2.14 -11.54
CA LEU A 283 7.23 -3.55 -11.35
C LEU A 283 5.98 -4.33 -10.95
N PHE A 284 5.68 -5.38 -11.69
CA PHE A 284 4.64 -6.35 -11.35
C PHE A 284 5.28 -7.63 -10.84
N LEU A 285 4.87 -8.06 -9.65
CA LEU A 285 5.43 -9.22 -8.96
C LEU A 285 4.31 -10.16 -8.50
N ALA A 286 4.43 -11.45 -8.82
CA ALA A 286 3.62 -12.47 -8.19
C ALA A 286 4.07 -12.66 -6.74
N ASP A 287 3.13 -12.63 -5.79
CA ASP A 287 3.43 -12.94 -4.39
C ASP A 287 3.63 -14.46 -4.23
N ASP A 288 4.88 -14.89 -4.26
CA ASP A 288 5.27 -16.29 -4.08
C ASP A 288 6.15 -16.45 -2.82
N PRO A 289 5.54 -16.76 -1.66
CA PRO A 289 6.28 -16.94 -0.41
C PRO A 289 7.24 -18.15 -0.43
N THR A 290 7.12 -19.02 -1.45
CA THR A 290 7.98 -20.20 -1.61
C THR A 290 9.19 -19.93 -2.52
N SER A 291 9.24 -18.77 -3.17
CA SER A 291 10.34 -18.42 -4.08
C SER A 291 11.70 -18.50 -3.39
N THR A 292 12.63 -19.16 -4.03
CA THR A 292 14.05 -19.25 -3.62
C THR A 292 14.96 -18.50 -4.59
N ALA A 293 14.39 -17.70 -5.49
CA ALA A 293 15.14 -16.93 -6.46
C ALA A 293 16.16 -15.99 -5.77
N THR A 294 17.36 -15.91 -6.33
CA THR A 294 18.45 -15.08 -5.82
C THR A 294 18.87 -14.04 -6.85
N ALA A 295 19.54 -13.00 -6.36
CA ALA A 295 20.13 -11.94 -7.15
C ALA A 295 21.50 -11.59 -6.58
N TRP A 296 22.44 -11.30 -7.46
CA TRP A 296 23.68 -10.63 -7.09
C TRP A 296 23.42 -9.14 -6.92
N ILE A 297 23.96 -8.54 -5.87
CA ILE A 297 23.78 -7.14 -5.52
C ILE A 297 25.11 -6.44 -5.26
N GLY A 298 25.18 -5.17 -5.65
CA GLY A 298 26.26 -4.26 -5.31
C GLY A 298 25.85 -3.21 -4.28
N ARG A 299 26.76 -2.29 -3.95
CA ARG A 299 26.49 -1.20 -2.97
C ARG A 299 25.40 -0.24 -3.44
N ALA A 300 25.38 0.13 -4.72
CA ALA A 300 24.32 0.96 -5.27
C ALA A 300 22.98 0.20 -5.30
N GLY A 301 21.88 0.89 -5.00
CA GLY A 301 20.58 0.24 -4.85
C GLY A 301 20.03 -0.39 -6.12
N ASN A 302 20.41 0.15 -7.27
CA ASN A 302 20.08 -0.39 -8.58
C ASN A 302 21.14 -1.39 -9.12
N ALA A 303 22.21 -1.66 -8.38
CA ALA A 303 23.23 -2.65 -8.76
C ALA A 303 22.75 -4.05 -8.38
N LEU A 304 21.98 -4.69 -9.28
CA LEU A 304 21.47 -6.04 -9.12
C LEU A 304 21.52 -6.79 -10.45
N ALA A 305 21.81 -8.09 -10.42
CA ALA A 305 21.92 -8.94 -11.59
C ALA A 305 21.59 -10.41 -11.30
N ALA A 306 21.36 -11.18 -12.36
CA ALA A 306 21.14 -12.61 -12.27
C ALA A 306 22.45 -13.40 -12.10
N SER A 307 23.59 -12.83 -12.50
CA SER A 307 24.93 -13.45 -12.33
C SER A 307 25.95 -12.46 -11.77
N GLU A 308 27.01 -13.00 -11.19
CA GLU A 308 28.14 -12.24 -10.65
C GLU A 308 28.88 -11.50 -11.78
N GLU A 309 29.09 -12.20 -12.91
CA GLU A 309 29.80 -11.67 -14.07
C GLU A 309 29.12 -10.40 -14.61
N GLU A 310 27.78 -10.37 -14.68
CA GLU A 310 27.07 -9.18 -15.14
C GLU A 310 27.35 -7.94 -14.27
N LEU A 311 27.50 -8.10 -12.95
CA LEU A 311 27.83 -6.99 -12.06
C LEU A 311 29.33 -6.64 -12.15
N ALA A 312 30.20 -7.62 -12.32
CA ALA A 312 31.61 -7.38 -12.52
C ALA A 312 31.87 -6.58 -13.81
N ASP A 313 31.20 -6.95 -14.92
CA ASP A 313 31.24 -6.21 -16.19
C ASP A 313 30.70 -4.77 -16.04
N TRP A 314 29.76 -4.57 -15.13
CA TRP A 314 29.22 -3.25 -14.79
C TRP A 314 30.09 -2.46 -13.81
N GLY A 315 31.23 -3.03 -13.40
CA GLY A 315 32.23 -2.38 -12.55
C GLY A 315 31.94 -2.47 -11.04
N VAL A 316 31.06 -3.37 -10.61
CA VAL A 316 30.79 -3.63 -9.20
C VAL A 316 31.89 -4.52 -8.63
N ALA A 317 32.64 -3.97 -7.67
CA ALA A 317 33.60 -4.77 -6.90
C ALA A 317 32.87 -5.55 -5.79
N GLU A 318 33.21 -6.81 -5.60
CA GLU A 318 32.70 -7.68 -4.53
C GLU A 318 31.16 -7.76 -4.48
N PRO A 319 30.49 -8.21 -5.54
CA PRO A 319 29.06 -8.43 -5.50
C PRO A 319 28.72 -9.56 -4.51
N VAL A 320 27.57 -9.45 -3.88
CA VAL A 320 27.10 -10.43 -2.87
C VAL A 320 25.76 -11.00 -3.29
N LEU A 321 25.47 -12.23 -2.87
CA LEU A 321 24.25 -12.94 -3.21
C LEU A 321 23.19 -12.75 -2.11
N ASP A 322 21.99 -12.35 -2.48
CA ASP A 322 20.83 -12.32 -1.59
C ASP A 322 19.56 -12.76 -2.33
N ARG A 323 18.40 -12.73 -1.68
CA ARG A 323 17.12 -13.02 -2.31
C ARG A 323 16.78 -11.99 -3.38
N ALA A 324 16.21 -12.47 -4.48
CA ALA A 324 15.81 -11.61 -5.59
C ALA A 324 14.70 -10.62 -5.17
N ASP A 325 13.73 -11.05 -4.37
CA ASP A 325 12.64 -10.19 -3.89
C ASP A 325 13.14 -9.05 -2.97
N ALA A 326 14.11 -9.31 -2.08
CA ALA A 326 14.72 -8.29 -1.25
C ALA A 326 15.57 -7.30 -2.09
N ALA A 327 16.29 -7.79 -3.09
CA ALA A 327 17.04 -6.97 -4.02
C ALA A 327 16.11 -6.06 -4.86
N LEU A 328 14.99 -6.59 -5.35
CA LEU A 328 13.98 -5.82 -6.08
C LEU A 328 13.32 -4.75 -5.19
N ALA A 329 12.96 -5.08 -3.94
CA ALA A 329 12.42 -4.09 -3.01
C ALA A 329 13.36 -2.90 -2.79
N ARG A 330 14.65 -3.20 -2.62
CA ARG A 330 15.70 -2.17 -2.53
C ARG A 330 15.77 -1.31 -3.79
N ALA A 331 15.80 -1.95 -4.97
CA ALA A 331 15.88 -1.24 -6.23
C ALA A 331 14.66 -0.32 -6.45
N ILE A 332 13.44 -0.79 -6.14
CA ILE A 332 12.21 0.02 -6.20
C ILE A 332 12.32 1.22 -5.27
N ALA A 333 12.69 1.01 -4.00
CA ALA A 333 12.81 2.08 -3.01
C ALA A 333 13.78 3.19 -3.43
N GLN A 334 14.83 2.86 -4.20
CA GLN A 334 15.88 3.79 -4.60
C GLN A 334 15.71 4.39 -6.00
N THR A 335 14.84 3.83 -6.85
CA THR A 335 14.64 4.29 -8.24
C THR A 335 13.30 4.96 -8.49
N ASP A 336 12.47 5.17 -7.48
CA ASP A 336 11.11 5.70 -7.60
C ASP A 336 10.24 4.91 -8.60
N ALA A 337 10.44 3.60 -8.70
CA ALA A 337 9.55 2.70 -9.39
C ALA A 337 8.35 2.36 -8.50
N GLU A 338 7.21 2.01 -9.10
CA GLU A 338 6.05 1.54 -8.37
C GLU A 338 6.00 0.02 -8.32
N LEU A 339 5.67 -0.56 -7.16
CA LEU A 339 5.44 -2.00 -6.99
C LEU A 339 3.94 -2.32 -7.09
N HIS A 340 3.62 -3.35 -7.86
CA HIS A 340 2.26 -3.91 -7.99
C HIS A 340 2.31 -5.42 -7.77
N PHE A 341 1.59 -5.92 -6.78
CA PHE A 341 1.39 -7.36 -6.65
C PHE A 341 0.32 -7.82 -7.62
N LEU A 342 0.63 -8.86 -8.37
CA LEU A 342 -0.33 -9.46 -9.31
C LEU A 342 -1.40 -10.24 -8.54
N PRO A 343 -2.70 -10.01 -8.79
CA PRO A 343 -3.77 -10.84 -8.27
C PRO A 343 -3.58 -12.31 -8.63
N GLU A 344 -3.94 -13.22 -7.71
CA GLU A 344 -3.75 -14.68 -7.89
C GLU A 344 -4.38 -15.19 -9.18
N ASP A 345 -5.55 -14.69 -9.55
CA ASP A 345 -6.24 -15.11 -10.79
C ASP A 345 -5.50 -14.72 -12.06
N LEU A 346 -4.66 -13.68 -12.03
CA LEU A 346 -3.76 -13.32 -13.13
C LEU A 346 -2.50 -14.20 -13.16
N VAL A 347 -2.15 -14.80 -12.02
CA VAL A 347 -1.00 -15.71 -11.90
C VAL A 347 -1.38 -17.14 -12.26
N GLU A 348 -2.58 -17.62 -11.89
CA GLU A 348 -3.02 -19.01 -12.03
C GLU A 348 -3.69 -19.33 -13.36
N ARG A 349 -4.40 -18.40 -13.98
CA ARG A 349 -5.17 -18.64 -15.22
C ARG A 349 -4.31 -18.48 -16.47
N GLY A 350 -3.59 -19.54 -16.78
CA GLY A 350 -2.90 -19.71 -18.06
C GLY A 350 -3.79 -20.37 -19.14
N ASP A 351 -4.81 -19.71 -19.66
CA ASP A 351 -5.38 -20.11 -20.98
C ASP A 351 -4.76 -19.22 -22.06
N PRO A 352 -3.78 -19.74 -22.84
CA PRO A 352 -3.13 -18.98 -23.90
C PRO A 352 -4.08 -18.55 -25.02
N ALA A 353 -5.22 -19.18 -25.15
CA ALA A 353 -6.18 -18.96 -26.25
C ALA A 353 -7.11 -17.75 -26.01
N ALA A 354 -7.32 -17.33 -24.75
CA ALA A 354 -8.35 -16.34 -24.44
C ALA A 354 -7.88 -14.86 -24.54
N CYS A 355 -6.56 -14.58 -24.46
CA CYS A 355 -6.04 -13.22 -24.34
C CYS A 355 -4.73 -12.92 -25.11
N GLY A 356 -4.55 -13.47 -26.31
CA GLY A 356 -3.38 -13.05 -27.13
C GLY A 356 -2.00 -13.44 -26.60
N GLY A 357 -1.87 -14.43 -25.72
CA GLY A 357 -0.63 -15.19 -25.54
C GLY A 357 0.17 -15.02 -24.26
N ILE A 358 -0.02 -13.98 -23.42
CA ILE A 358 0.76 -13.84 -22.18
C ILE A 358 -0.19 -13.68 -21.00
N THR A 359 -0.40 -14.77 -20.28
CA THR A 359 -1.27 -14.82 -19.09
C THR A 359 -0.48 -14.72 -17.79
N ARG A 360 0.75 -15.24 -17.76
CA ARG A 360 1.65 -15.17 -16.61
C ARG A 360 3.01 -14.64 -17.07
N PRO A 361 3.58 -13.63 -16.39
CA PRO A 361 4.95 -13.20 -16.65
C PRO A 361 5.95 -14.33 -16.36
N ARG A 362 7.04 -14.41 -17.14
CA ARG A 362 8.15 -15.32 -16.87
C ARG A 362 8.70 -15.06 -15.46
N ASP A 363 9.02 -16.10 -14.71
CA ASP A 363 9.52 -16.04 -13.34
C ASP A 363 8.60 -15.27 -12.36
N GLY A 364 7.32 -15.04 -12.73
CA GLY A 364 6.37 -14.28 -11.93
C GLY A 364 6.66 -12.78 -11.84
N VAL A 365 7.54 -12.23 -12.70
CA VAL A 365 7.96 -10.83 -12.63
C VAL A 365 8.01 -10.18 -14.01
N CYS A 366 7.52 -8.94 -14.09
CA CYS A 366 7.63 -8.11 -15.30
C CYS A 366 7.64 -6.62 -14.93
N ALA A 367 8.06 -5.77 -15.88
CA ALA A 367 8.15 -4.35 -15.65
C ALA A 367 7.78 -3.54 -16.89
N THR A 368 7.15 -2.38 -16.68
CA THR A 368 7.00 -1.32 -17.68
C THR A 368 8.21 -0.40 -17.61
N LEU A 369 8.66 0.06 -18.76
CA LEU A 369 9.84 0.90 -18.88
C LEU A 369 9.46 2.36 -19.17
N ARG A 370 10.13 3.31 -18.50
CA ARG A 370 10.00 4.76 -18.75
C ARG A 370 10.44 5.14 -20.15
N PHE A 371 11.47 4.46 -20.65
CA PHE A 371 12.02 4.64 -21.99
C PHE A 371 12.61 3.33 -22.50
N SER A 372 12.55 3.12 -23.81
CA SER A 372 13.28 2.02 -24.46
C SER A 372 14.75 2.46 -24.66
N VAL A 373 15.70 1.55 -24.41
CA VAL A 373 17.03 1.73 -25.01
C VAL A 373 16.85 1.37 -26.47
N GLU A 374 17.03 2.33 -27.37
CA GLU A 374 17.17 2.03 -28.80
C GLU A 374 18.31 1.01 -28.90
N GLY A 375 17.98 -0.14 -29.47
CA GLY A 375 18.90 -1.26 -29.55
C GLY A 375 20.19 -0.85 -30.28
N GLY A 376 21.33 -1.02 -29.59
CA GLY A 376 22.63 -1.04 -30.22
C GLY A 376 22.82 -2.33 -31.00
#